data_764089eff0c99536ee7c94e483c82258
#
_entry.id   764089eff0c99536ee7c94e483c82258
#
_cell.length_a   1.000
_cell.length_b   1.000
_cell.length_c   1.000
_cell.angle_alpha   90.00
_cell.angle_beta   90.00
_cell.angle_gamma   90.00
#
_symmetry.space_group_name_H-M   'P 1'
#
loop_
_entity.id
_entity.type
_entity.pdbx_description
1 polymer ?
#
loop_
_entity_poly.entity_id
_entity_poly.type
_entity_poly.pdbx_seq_one_letter_code
_entity_poly.pdbx_strand_id
1 'polypeptide(L)'
;MLLMPIAETAVVDPFAQIPTLSIRCSVYEPTTMQSYDRDPRSIAIRAENYMRSTGVADQAFFGPEPEFFLFDDVRFDVSMNRASFAVDDIEAAWNTNKKYEGGNNAYRPLKKGGYCAVAPIDTAHDIRSEMCLILEEMGLVIEAHHHEVATAGQNEIATKFNSLTLKADET
;
A
#
# COMPACT_ATOMS: atom_id res chain seq x y z
N MET A 1 7.41 -5.62 -25.90
CA MET A 1 7.50 -4.45 -25.01
C MET A 1 8.95 -4.31 -24.59
N LEU A 2 9.47 -3.11 -24.55
CA LEU A 2 10.80 -2.77 -24.06
C LEU A 2 10.67 -2.13 -22.69
N LEU A 3 11.44 -2.60 -21.71
CA LEU A 3 11.49 -2.01 -20.37
C LEU A 3 12.71 -1.08 -20.28
N MET A 4 12.45 0.17 -19.95
CA MET A 4 13.50 1.19 -19.73
C MET A 4 13.60 1.49 -18.23
N PRO A 5 14.71 1.11 -17.58
CA PRO A 5 14.86 1.30 -16.15
C PRO A 5 14.96 2.78 -15.77
N ILE A 6 14.40 3.10 -14.61
CA ILE A 6 14.40 4.44 -14.01
C ILE A 6 15.36 4.40 -12.83
N ALA A 7 16.57 4.86 -13.03
CA ALA A 7 17.68 4.69 -12.07
C ALA A 7 17.35 5.25 -10.67
N GLU A 8 16.60 6.34 -10.61
CA GLU A 8 16.20 7.03 -9.39
C GLU A 8 15.26 6.20 -8.50
N THR A 9 14.64 5.15 -9.07
CA THR A 9 13.75 4.25 -8.35
C THR A 9 14.44 2.98 -7.85
N ALA A 10 15.75 2.88 -8.05
CA ALA A 10 16.51 1.70 -7.66
C ALA A 10 16.62 1.61 -6.12
N VAL A 11 16.20 0.51 -5.56
CA VAL A 11 16.27 0.23 -4.12
C VAL A 11 16.68 -1.23 -3.89
N VAL A 12 17.50 -1.45 -2.87
CA VAL A 12 17.80 -2.83 -2.44
C VAL A 12 16.61 -3.35 -1.65
N ASP A 13 16.04 -4.48 -2.06
CA ASP A 13 14.93 -5.11 -1.37
C ASP A 13 15.36 -5.55 0.04
N PRO A 14 14.79 -4.95 1.11
CA PRO A 14 15.18 -5.24 2.48
C PRO A 14 14.71 -6.63 2.97
N PHE A 15 13.80 -7.27 2.27
CA PHE A 15 13.23 -8.57 2.65
C PHE A 15 13.86 -9.74 1.90
N ALA A 16 14.62 -9.49 0.85
CA ALA A 16 15.26 -10.54 0.08
C ALA A 16 16.48 -11.09 0.82
N GLN A 17 16.56 -12.42 1.01
CA GLN A 17 17.73 -13.08 1.62
C GLN A 17 19.01 -12.92 0.76
N ILE A 18 18.85 -12.91 -0.55
CA ILE A 18 19.93 -12.63 -1.50
C ILE A 18 19.79 -11.18 -1.92
N PRO A 19 20.88 -10.38 -1.90
CA PRO A 19 20.80 -8.98 -2.30
C PRO A 19 20.15 -8.82 -3.67
N THR A 20 18.97 -8.21 -3.68
CA THR A 20 18.11 -8.05 -4.84
C THR A 20 17.88 -6.56 -5.08
N LEU A 21 18.19 -6.09 -6.30
CA LEU A 21 17.88 -4.73 -6.71
C LEU A 21 16.48 -4.69 -7.32
N SER A 22 15.59 -3.92 -6.72
CA SER A 22 14.29 -3.58 -7.30
C SER A 22 14.41 -2.24 -8.04
N ILE A 23 13.91 -2.19 -9.26
CA ILE A 23 13.94 -0.98 -10.08
C ILE A 23 12.68 -0.88 -10.92
N ARG A 24 12.05 0.28 -10.94
CA ARG A 24 10.89 0.55 -11.80
C ARG A 24 11.33 0.83 -13.22
N CYS A 25 10.47 0.46 -14.17
CA CYS A 25 10.73 0.66 -15.59
C CYS A 25 9.54 1.32 -16.28
N SER A 26 9.81 2.23 -17.21
CA SER A 26 8.82 2.65 -18.19
C SER A 26 8.70 1.64 -19.31
N VAL A 27 7.50 1.46 -19.85
CA VAL A 27 7.23 0.51 -20.93
C VAL A 27 7.15 1.22 -22.27
N TYR A 28 7.84 0.69 -23.27
CA TYR A 28 7.91 1.25 -24.62
C TYR A 28 7.54 0.20 -25.68
N GLU A 29 7.00 0.68 -26.79
CA GLU A 29 6.86 -0.10 -28.02
C GLU A 29 8.23 -0.23 -28.72
N PRO A 30 8.73 -1.45 -28.93
CA PRO A 30 10.09 -1.65 -29.43
C PRO A 30 10.32 -1.17 -30.88
N THR A 31 9.23 -1.11 -31.69
CA THR A 31 9.32 -0.71 -33.09
C THR A 31 9.29 0.80 -33.29
N THR A 32 8.54 1.52 -32.46
CA THR A 32 8.36 2.97 -32.56
C THR A 32 9.13 3.75 -31.52
N MET A 33 9.58 3.08 -30.45
CA MET A 33 10.19 3.69 -29.26
C MET A 33 9.27 4.72 -28.59
N GLN A 34 7.96 4.59 -28.79
CA GLN A 34 6.95 5.41 -28.11
C GLN A 34 6.53 4.73 -26.80
N SER A 35 6.17 5.54 -25.82
CA SER A 35 5.60 5.05 -24.56
C SER A 35 4.38 4.19 -24.84
N TYR A 36 4.29 3.06 -24.14
CA TYR A 36 3.13 2.18 -24.26
C TYR A 36 1.89 2.84 -23.64
N ASP A 37 0.82 2.97 -24.43
CA ASP A 37 -0.36 3.76 -24.06
C ASP A 37 -1.10 3.27 -22.83
N ARG A 38 -0.99 1.96 -22.52
CA ARG A 38 -1.66 1.33 -21.37
C ARG A 38 -0.76 1.17 -20.15
N ASP A 39 0.46 1.68 -20.21
CA ASP A 39 1.34 1.73 -19.05
C ASP A 39 0.84 2.80 -18.06
N PRO A 40 0.51 2.43 -16.81
CA PRO A 40 0.01 3.39 -15.80
C PRO A 40 0.95 4.57 -15.58
N ARG A 41 2.26 4.32 -15.55
CA ARG A 41 3.26 5.38 -15.41
C ARG A 41 3.26 6.36 -16.58
N SER A 42 3.14 5.84 -17.79
CA SER A 42 3.02 6.67 -19.00
C SER A 42 1.73 7.51 -18.97
N ILE A 43 0.64 7.00 -18.39
CA ILE A 43 -0.60 7.75 -18.20
C ILE A 43 -0.38 8.91 -17.23
N ALA A 44 0.30 8.68 -16.11
CA ALA A 44 0.63 9.73 -15.13
C ALA A 44 1.47 10.85 -15.76
N ILE A 45 2.51 10.50 -16.52
CA ILE A 45 3.36 11.46 -17.23
C ILE A 45 2.54 12.28 -18.24
N ARG A 46 1.67 11.62 -19.02
CA ARG A 46 0.80 12.33 -19.98
C ARG A 46 -0.18 13.26 -19.29
N ALA A 47 -0.73 12.87 -18.14
CA ALA A 47 -1.64 13.71 -17.37
C ALA A 47 -0.94 14.98 -16.85
N GLU A 48 0.26 14.89 -16.32
CA GLU A 48 1.04 16.07 -15.91
C GLU A 48 1.39 16.98 -17.10
N ASN A 49 1.81 16.40 -18.22
CA ASN A 49 2.11 17.17 -19.43
C ASN A 49 0.86 17.87 -19.99
N TYR A 50 -0.27 17.20 -19.97
CA TYR A 50 -1.54 17.79 -20.38
C TYR A 50 -1.92 18.97 -19.48
N MET A 51 -1.87 18.81 -18.17
CA MET A 51 -2.13 19.87 -17.20
C MET A 51 -1.28 21.12 -17.51
N ARG A 52 0.04 20.95 -17.67
CA ARG A 52 0.95 22.05 -18.01
C ARG A 52 0.58 22.71 -19.36
N SER A 53 0.20 21.90 -20.35
CA SER A 53 -0.16 22.40 -21.69
C SER A 53 -1.43 23.25 -21.72
N THR A 54 -2.32 23.05 -20.75
CA THR A 54 -3.56 23.85 -20.62
C THR A 54 -3.33 25.22 -20.00
N GLY A 55 -2.19 25.44 -19.36
CA GLY A 55 -1.88 26.66 -18.60
C GLY A 55 -2.70 26.84 -17.31
N VAL A 56 -3.43 25.80 -16.87
CA VAL A 56 -4.23 25.85 -15.64
C VAL A 56 -3.33 25.77 -14.40
N ALA A 57 -2.29 24.91 -14.44
CA ALA A 57 -1.34 24.74 -13.36
C ALA A 57 -0.01 24.19 -13.87
N ASP A 58 1.07 24.51 -13.17
CA ASP A 58 2.41 23.98 -13.44
C ASP A 58 2.68 22.68 -12.68
N GLN A 59 2.05 22.54 -11.51
CA GLN A 59 2.18 21.39 -10.62
C GLN A 59 0.84 21.02 -10.00
N ALA A 60 0.66 19.72 -9.74
CA ALA A 60 -0.40 19.17 -8.91
C ALA A 60 0.21 18.18 -7.92
N PHE A 61 -0.22 18.26 -6.67
CA PHE A 61 0.25 17.41 -5.60
C PHE A 61 -0.81 16.38 -5.24
N PHE A 62 -0.36 15.16 -5.03
CA PHE A 62 -1.18 14.02 -4.66
C PHE A 62 -0.65 13.42 -3.37
N GLY A 63 -1.56 13.00 -2.49
CA GLY A 63 -1.27 12.28 -1.27
C GLY A 63 -2.07 10.97 -1.28
N PRO A 64 -1.52 9.88 -1.82
CA PRO A 64 -2.20 8.58 -1.75
C PRO A 64 -2.28 8.11 -0.30
N GLU A 65 -3.38 7.45 0.00
CA GLU A 65 -3.69 6.85 1.30
C GLU A 65 -3.74 5.32 1.14
N PRO A 66 -2.58 4.64 1.06
CA PRO A 66 -2.57 3.19 0.90
C PRO A 66 -3.08 2.51 2.16
N GLU A 67 -4.26 1.91 2.03
CA GLU A 67 -4.92 1.14 3.06
C GLU A 67 -4.71 -0.35 2.84
N PHE A 68 -4.51 -1.09 3.92
CA PHE A 68 -4.30 -2.53 3.86
C PHE A 68 -4.82 -3.23 5.11
N PHE A 69 -5.05 -4.52 5.00
CA PHE A 69 -5.46 -5.36 6.11
C PHE A 69 -4.34 -6.29 6.54
N LEU A 70 -4.21 -6.48 7.84
CA LEU A 70 -3.41 -7.54 8.45
C LEU A 70 -4.34 -8.58 9.04
N PHE A 71 -4.14 -9.84 8.68
CA PHE A 71 -4.94 -10.96 9.19
C PHE A 71 -4.06 -11.98 9.91
N ASP A 72 -4.59 -12.55 10.98
CA ASP A 72 -3.95 -13.67 11.69
C ASP A 72 -4.07 -14.98 10.91
N ASP A 73 -5.16 -15.14 10.15
CA ASP A 73 -5.40 -16.34 9.35
C ASP A 73 -6.24 -16.02 8.11
N VAL A 74 -5.85 -16.58 6.99
CA VAL A 74 -6.57 -16.46 5.71
C VAL A 74 -6.76 -17.85 5.12
N ARG A 75 -8.01 -18.24 4.92
CA ARG A 75 -8.38 -19.49 4.29
C ARG A 75 -9.20 -19.22 3.03
N PHE A 76 -8.90 -19.88 1.96
CA PHE A 76 -9.68 -19.78 0.73
C PHE A 76 -9.80 -21.13 0.02
N ASP A 77 -10.88 -21.28 -0.73
CA ASP A 77 -11.15 -22.45 -1.58
C ASP A 77 -11.70 -21.95 -2.92
N VAL A 78 -11.05 -22.33 -4.01
CA VAL A 78 -11.45 -21.97 -5.37
C VAL A 78 -11.54 -23.20 -6.21
N SER A 79 -12.72 -23.48 -6.72
CA SER A 79 -13.01 -24.60 -7.65
C SER A 79 -13.78 -24.09 -8.87
N MET A 80 -14.05 -24.97 -9.84
CA MET A 80 -14.71 -24.55 -11.09
C MET A 80 -16.11 -23.94 -10.88
N ASN A 81 -16.79 -24.30 -9.80
CA ASN A 81 -18.18 -23.92 -9.54
C ASN A 81 -18.38 -23.23 -8.19
N ARG A 82 -17.31 -22.97 -7.45
CA ARG A 82 -17.37 -22.34 -6.11
C ARG A 82 -16.11 -21.54 -5.83
N ALA A 83 -16.30 -20.41 -5.16
CA ALA A 83 -15.23 -19.68 -4.49
C ALA A 83 -15.69 -19.29 -3.08
N SER A 84 -14.82 -19.41 -2.10
CA SER A 84 -15.07 -18.99 -0.71
C SER A 84 -13.78 -18.53 -0.07
N PHE A 85 -13.90 -17.62 0.91
CA PHE A 85 -12.81 -17.21 1.76
C PHE A 85 -13.30 -17.05 3.20
N ALA A 86 -12.38 -17.16 4.13
CA ALA A 86 -12.57 -16.81 5.53
C ALA A 86 -11.30 -16.17 6.06
N VAL A 87 -11.43 -15.11 6.81
CA VAL A 87 -10.32 -14.39 7.45
C VAL A 87 -10.56 -14.30 8.94
N ASP A 88 -9.50 -14.44 9.72
CA ASP A 88 -9.53 -14.20 11.16
C ASP A 88 -8.49 -13.13 11.54
N ASP A 89 -8.86 -12.32 12.53
CA ASP A 89 -8.03 -11.27 13.07
C ASP A 89 -8.34 -11.08 14.56
N ILE A 90 -7.33 -10.79 15.37
CA ILE A 90 -7.47 -10.58 16.81
C ILE A 90 -8.45 -9.44 17.15
N GLU A 91 -8.54 -8.45 16.29
CA GLU A 91 -9.43 -7.29 16.46
C GLU A 91 -10.85 -7.55 15.94
N ALA A 92 -11.06 -8.65 15.21
CA ALA A 92 -12.33 -8.92 14.55
C ALA A 92 -13.42 -9.29 15.55
N ALA A 93 -14.59 -8.67 15.41
CA ALA A 93 -15.76 -8.97 16.24
C ALA A 93 -16.28 -10.40 16.03
N TRP A 94 -16.02 -11.03 14.88
CA TRP A 94 -16.41 -12.42 14.54
C TRP A 94 -15.45 -13.49 15.05
N ASN A 95 -14.24 -13.12 15.47
CA ASN A 95 -13.22 -14.06 15.95
C ASN A 95 -13.48 -14.46 17.42
N THR A 96 -14.60 -15.15 17.66
CA THR A 96 -15.09 -15.45 19.00
C THR A 96 -14.52 -16.72 19.60
N ASN A 97 -13.94 -17.61 18.79
CA ASN A 97 -13.51 -18.95 19.21
C ASN A 97 -12.02 -19.04 19.54
N LYS A 98 -11.22 -18.05 19.20
CA LYS A 98 -9.79 -18.04 19.47
C LYS A 98 -9.53 -17.64 20.93
N LYS A 99 -8.79 -18.45 21.64
CA LYS A 99 -8.25 -18.12 22.96
C LYS A 99 -6.92 -17.44 22.77
N TYR A 100 -6.76 -16.29 23.42
CA TYR A 100 -5.49 -15.56 23.44
C TYR A 100 -4.78 -15.74 24.76
N GLU A 101 -3.45 -15.71 24.74
CA GLU A 101 -2.66 -15.57 25.95
C GLU A 101 -3.06 -14.28 26.67
N GLY A 102 -3.43 -14.36 27.93
CA GLY A 102 -3.96 -13.21 28.67
C GLY A 102 -5.47 -12.95 28.51
N GLY A 103 -6.21 -13.81 27.79
CA GLY A 103 -7.66 -13.72 27.67
C GLY A 103 -8.14 -13.10 26.36
N ASN A 104 -9.45 -13.03 26.17
CA ASN A 104 -10.04 -12.40 25.02
C ASN A 104 -9.91 -10.87 25.12
N ASN A 105 -9.67 -10.21 24.01
CA ASN A 105 -9.78 -8.77 23.92
C ASN A 105 -11.23 -8.36 24.28
N ALA A 106 -11.38 -7.72 25.42
CA ALA A 106 -12.71 -7.37 25.97
C ALA A 106 -13.42 -6.29 25.13
N TYR A 107 -12.66 -5.50 24.40
CA TYR A 107 -13.18 -4.47 23.52
C TYR A 107 -12.60 -4.66 22.11
N ARG A 108 -13.46 -4.91 21.16
CA ARG A 108 -13.10 -5.01 19.74
C ARG A 108 -13.80 -3.91 18.97
N PRO A 109 -13.14 -3.29 18.00
CA PRO A 109 -13.80 -2.29 17.16
C PRO A 109 -15.06 -2.87 16.51
N LEU A 110 -16.14 -2.14 16.60
CA LEU A 110 -17.36 -2.44 15.85
C LEU A 110 -17.17 -2.06 14.38
N LYS A 111 -18.06 -2.55 13.52
CA LYS A 111 -18.08 -2.15 12.11
C LYS A 111 -18.01 -0.63 11.98
N LYS A 112 -17.03 -0.12 11.25
CA LYS A 112 -16.69 1.31 11.13
C LYS A 112 -16.30 2.00 12.45
N GLY A 113 -15.85 1.23 13.43
CA GLY A 113 -15.43 1.75 14.75
C GLY A 113 -13.92 1.82 14.95
N GLY A 114 -13.12 1.48 13.94
CA GLY A 114 -11.65 1.39 14.04
C GLY A 114 -10.90 2.71 13.90
N TYR A 115 -11.54 3.80 13.52
CA TYR A 115 -10.89 5.06 13.13
C TYR A 115 -10.05 5.72 14.22
N CYS A 116 -10.40 5.54 15.47
CA CYS A 116 -9.69 6.14 16.60
C CYS A 116 -9.08 5.09 17.54
N ALA A 117 -8.88 3.87 17.05
CA ALA A 117 -8.26 2.82 17.86
C ALA A 117 -6.80 3.17 18.17
N VAL A 118 -6.42 2.91 19.42
CA VAL A 118 -5.04 3.03 19.90
C VAL A 118 -4.68 1.78 20.70
N ALA A 119 -3.41 1.56 20.94
CA ALA A 119 -2.96 0.43 21.76
C ALA A 119 -3.65 0.45 23.15
N PRO A 120 -4.08 -0.68 23.70
CA PRO A 120 -3.87 -2.05 23.24
C PRO A 120 -4.92 -2.58 22.24
N ILE A 121 -5.91 -1.79 21.86
CA ILE A 121 -6.97 -2.19 20.91
C ILE A 121 -6.40 -2.27 19.50
N ASP A 122 -5.65 -1.26 19.10
CA ASP A 122 -4.81 -1.27 17.91
C ASP A 122 -3.62 -2.21 18.14
N THR A 123 -3.70 -3.41 17.66
CA THR A 123 -2.69 -4.46 17.84
C THR A 123 -1.58 -4.39 16.79
N ALA A 124 -1.76 -3.59 15.73
CA ALA A 124 -0.83 -3.48 14.62
C ALA A 124 0.07 -2.22 14.69
N HIS A 125 -0.02 -1.43 15.76
CA HIS A 125 0.73 -0.18 15.90
C HIS A 125 2.24 -0.36 15.68
N ASP A 126 2.84 -1.34 16.37
CA ASP A 126 4.28 -1.59 16.27
C ASP A 126 4.68 -2.14 14.90
N ILE A 127 3.83 -2.96 14.29
CA ILE A 127 4.05 -3.46 12.92
C ILE A 127 4.09 -2.30 11.92
N ARG A 128 3.11 -1.38 11.99
CA ARG A 128 3.11 -0.21 11.13
C ARG A 128 4.31 0.69 11.37
N SER A 129 4.72 0.85 12.62
CA SER A 129 5.92 1.62 12.97
C SER A 129 7.17 1.03 12.32
N GLU A 130 7.35 -0.28 12.38
CA GLU A 130 8.47 -0.97 11.73
C GLU A 130 8.39 -0.85 10.19
N MET A 131 7.19 -1.00 9.63
CA MET A 131 6.99 -0.75 8.18
C MET A 131 7.40 0.67 7.79
N CYS A 132 7.03 1.69 8.57
CA CYS A 132 7.41 3.07 8.31
C CYS A 132 8.93 3.26 8.30
N LEU A 133 9.65 2.70 9.28
CA LEU A 133 11.11 2.78 9.34
C LEU A 133 11.76 2.14 8.10
N ILE A 134 11.27 0.98 7.66
CA ILE A 134 11.77 0.31 6.47
C ILE A 134 11.48 1.15 5.20
N LEU A 135 10.29 1.71 5.09
CA LEU A 135 9.92 2.57 3.96
C LEU A 135 10.79 3.85 3.91
N GLU A 136 11.12 4.43 5.06
CA GLU A 136 12.07 5.56 5.15
C GLU A 136 13.48 5.16 4.71
N GLU A 137 13.96 3.98 5.09
CA GLU A 137 15.23 3.42 4.61
C GLU A 137 15.24 3.21 3.09
N MET A 138 14.07 2.88 2.51
CA MET A 138 13.88 2.78 1.06
C MET A 138 13.77 4.15 0.35
N GLY A 139 13.77 5.25 1.11
CA GLY A 139 13.78 6.61 0.59
C GLY A 139 12.40 7.28 0.49
N LEU A 140 11.35 6.68 1.04
CA LEU A 140 10.03 7.30 1.11
C LEU A 140 9.96 8.28 2.29
N VAL A 141 9.20 9.35 2.14
CA VAL A 141 8.92 10.29 3.23
C VAL A 141 7.55 9.97 3.82
N ILE A 142 7.55 9.41 5.01
CA ILE A 142 6.33 9.04 5.74
C ILE A 142 5.81 10.27 6.51
N GLU A 143 4.49 10.51 6.47
CA GLU A 143 3.84 11.58 7.25
C GLU A 143 3.09 11.03 8.45
N ALA A 144 2.39 9.92 8.29
CA ALA A 144 1.57 9.33 9.34
C ALA A 144 1.33 7.85 9.11
N HIS A 145 0.96 7.15 10.17
CA HIS A 145 0.32 5.85 10.11
C HIS A 145 -0.73 5.73 11.20
N HIS A 146 -1.79 5.03 10.94
CA HIS A 146 -2.87 4.82 11.92
C HIS A 146 -3.71 3.58 11.61
N HIS A 147 -4.53 3.20 12.59
CA HIS A 147 -5.59 2.23 12.40
C HIS A 147 -6.71 2.87 11.59
N GLU A 148 -7.22 2.16 10.59
CA GLU A 148 -8.27 2.65 9.72
C GLU A 148 -9.68 2.22 10.15
N VAL A 149 -10.70 2.77 9.48
CA VAL A 149 -12.10 2.74 9.90
C VAL A 149 -12.72 1.35 9.94
N ALA A 150 -12.28 0.41 9.12
CA ALA A 150 -12.85 -0.92 9.07
C ALA A 150 -12.40 -1.76 10.27
N THR A 151 -13.27 -2.66 10.69
CA THR A 151 -12.90 -3.71 11.66
C THR A 151 -11.94 -4.71 11.01
N ALA A 152 -11.31 -5.53 11.86
CA ALA A 152 -10.36 -6.56 11.47
C ALA A 152 -9.05 -6.00 10.92
N GLY A 153 -8.42 -5.10 11.67
CA GLY A 153 -7.04 -4.70 11.45
C GLY A 153 -6.78 -3.99 10.12
N GLN A 154 -7.66 -3.09 9.71
CA GLN A 154 -7.38 -2.18 8.62
C GLN A 154 -6.39 -1.10 9.07
N ASN A 155 -5.40 -0.87 8.26
CA ASN A 155 -4.27 0.01 8.53
C ASN A 155 -4.05 0.96 7.37
N GLU A 156 -3.43 2.11 7.65
CA GLU A 156 -2.99 3.08 6.66
C GLU A 156 -1.59 3.57 6.97
N ILE A 157 -0.82 3.83 5.93
CA ILE A 157 0.47 4.53 5.99
C ILE A 157 0.45 5.64 4.94
N ALA A 158 0.41 6.89 5.39
CA ALA A 158 0.40 8.05 4.52
C ALA A 158 1.81 8.53 4.22
N THR A 159 2.09 8.80 2.95
CA THR A 159 3.34 9.39 2.49
C THR A 159 3.15 10.86 2.14
N LYS A 160 4.22 11.64 2.21
CA LYS A 160 4.20 13.07 1.89
C LYS A 160 3.68 13.33 0.49
N PHE A 161 2.84 14.37 0.34
CA PHE A 161 2.35 14.84 -0.96
C PHE A 161 3.49 15.13 -1.93
N ASN A 162 3.33 14.72 -3.18
CA ASN A 162 4.28 15.02 -4.26
C ASN A 162 3.59 14.98 -5.62
N SER A 163 4.34 15.18 -6.71
CA SER A 163 3.81 15.12 -8.08
C SER A 163 3.18 13.77 -8.38
N LEU A 164 2.26 13.74 -9.35
CA LEU A 164 1.56 12.52 -9.76
C LEU A 164 2.53 11.40 -10.16
N THR A 165 3.53 11.74 -10.98
CA THR A 165 4.49 10.74 -11.47
C THR A 165 5.31 10.15 -10.33
N LEU A 166 5.80 10.99 -9.39
CA LEU A 166 6.56 10.49 -8.24
C LEU A 166 5.69 9.61 -7.33
N LYS A 167 4.45 10.03 -7.06
CA LYS A 167 3.52 9.22 -6.25
C LYS A 167 3.14 7.90 -6.93
N ALA A 168 2.99 7.89 -8.25
CA ALA A 168 2.80 6.65 -9.00
C ALA A 168 4.03 5.72 -8.96
N ASP A 169 5.22 6.27 -8.74
CA ASP A 169 6.44 5.48 -8.55
C ASP A 169 6.60 4.98 -7.10
N GLU A 170 6.05 5.68 -6.10
CA GLU A 170 6.13 5.30 -4.69
C GLU A 170 5.04 4.29 -4.27
N THR A 171 3.87 4.32 -4.91
CA THR A 171 2.72 3.46 -4.58
C THR A 171 2.70 2.19 -5.39
#